data_33b1fa9bd2fa82a180a208f142c18b48
#
_entry.id   33b1fa9bd2fa82a180a208f142c18b48
#
_cell.length_a   1.000
_cell.length_b   1.000
_cell.length_c   1.000
_cell.angle_alpha   90.00
_cell.angle_beta   90.00
_cell.angle_gamma   90.00
#
_symmetry.space_group_name_H-M   'P 1'
#
loop_
_entity.id
_entity.type
_entity.pdbx_description
1 polymer ?
#
loop_
_entity_poly.entity_id
_entity_poly.type
_entity_poly.pdbx_seq_one_letter_code
_entity_poly.pdbx_strand_id
1 'polypeptide(L)'
;MRNATTLVLASLTLCSAAAQDRTAARRATLAELQQILLPSRTPANGRINARDRTWEDWVRRTGELPPDFDAMPAVAELPDPLMLDEGGRRVPVTTPEQWARKKRWIREQVERWVFGTMPPAPDNLRATVKGSHREGTATVRDVLLEFGPGRRATLRLQLIIPDGRGPFPVFLTNHGRNRPWLYTAVNRGYIACYYYATDPNYGDDDDSDRYIEVYPEYDFSCLARWAWSASRAVDYLYTLPEVDRDKIGLTGHSRNGKQALLAAAFDERIGAVIPSSGNTGEIIPWRYNTNPFAIESLELLTGAQSHWFHPRLHFFAGRENRLPVDQHMLLAM
;
A
#
# COMPACT_ATOMS: atom_id res chain seq x y z
N MET A 1 -35.98 0.92 47.99
CA MET A 1 -35.78 1.17 46.55
C MET A 1 -35.12 2.54 46.26
N ARG A 2 -34.07 2.95 47.01
CA ARG A 2 -33.39 4.25 46.79
C ARG A 2 -31.92 4.15 46.40
N ASN A 3 -31.35 2.93 46.35
CA ASN A 3 -29.88 2.79 46.09
C ASN A 3 -29.47 2.37 44.64
N ALA A 4 -30.40 1.98 43.82
CA ALA A 4 -30.06 1.54 42.46
C ALA A 4 -29.90 2.69 41.47
N THR A 5 -30.62 3.80 41.63
CA THR A 5 -30.61 4.93 40.71
C THR A 5 -29.32 5.79 40.87
N THR A 6 -28.78 5.86 42.08
CA THR A 6 -27.56 6.64 42.36
C THR A 6 -26.30 5.95 41.81
N LEU A 7 -26.24 4.61 41.81
CA LEU A 7 -25.09 3.87 41.25
C LEU A 7 -25.02 3.97 39.73
N VAL A 8 -26.16 3.97 39.04
CA VAL A 8 -26.18 4.06 37.57
C VAL A 8 -25.79 5.45 37.07
N LEU A 9 -26.20 6.51 37.77
CA LEU A 9 -25.77 7.87 37.44
C LEU A 9 -24.27 8.10 37.69
N ALA A 10 -23.73 7.58 38.80
CA ALA A 10 -22.30 7.69 39.11
C ALA A 10 -21.43 6.92 38.08
N SER A 11 -21.84 5.75 37.64
CA SER A 11 -21.11 4.98 36.66
C SER A 11 -21.18 5.61 35.24
N LEU A 12 -22.29 6.22 34.85
CA LEU A 12 -22.42 6.97 33.61
C LEU A 12 -21.57 8.25 33.61
N THR A 13 -21.49 8.94 34.72
CA THR A 13 -20.69 10.17 34.87
C THR A 13 -19.20 9.86 34.85
N LEU A 14 -18.76 8.78 35.49
CA LEU A 14 -17.37 8.31 35.48
C LEU A 14 -16.94 7.82 34.08
N CYS A 15 -17.79 7.08 33.35
CA CYS A 15 -17.51 6.69 31.99
C CYS A 15 -17.42 7.90 31.02
N SER A 16 -18.28 8.90 31.22
CA SER A 16 -18.25 10.12 30.41
C SER A 16 -17.01 10.97 30.69
N ALA A 17 -16.60 11.10 31.95
CA ALA A 17 -15.40 11.83 32.35
C ALA A 17 -14.12 11.13 31.86
N ALA A 18 -14.04 9.81 31.95
CA ALA A 18 -12.92 9.02 31.41
C ALA A 18 -12.83 9.10 29.88
N ALA A 19 -13.95 9.11 29.17
CA ALA A 19 -14.01 9.27 27.73
C ALA A 19 -13.59 10.69 27.28
N GLN A 20 -13.99 11.71 28.04
CA GLN A 20 -13.58 13.11 27.80
C GLN A 20 -12.08 13.30 28.04
N ASP A 21 -11.52 12.69 29.07
CA ASP A 21 -10.10 12.75 29.39
C ASP A 21 -9.24 12.10 28.30
N ARG A 22 -9.64 10.94 27.81
CA ARG A 22 -8.98 10.27 26.65
C ARG A 22 -9.03 11.11 25.38
N THR A 23 -10.13 11.77 25.10
CA THR A 23 -10.24 12.66 23.93
C THR A 23 -9.35 13.88 24.06
N ALA A 24 -9.24 14.45 25.28
CA ALA A 24 -8.33 15.57 25.55
C ALA A 24 -6.87 15.15 25.38
N ALA A 25 -6.46 13.99 25.88
CA ALA A 25 -5.12 13.44 25.71
C ALA A 25 -4.78 13.21 24.22
N ARG A 26 -5.71 12.65 23.44
CA ARG A 26 -5.52 12.45 22.00
C ARG A 26 -5.40 13.76 21.23
N ARG A 27 -6.11 14.81 21.63
CA ARG A 27 -5.97 16.17 21.06
C ARG A 27 -4.61 16.78 21.41
N ALA A 28 -4.13 16.58 22.63
CA ALA A 28 -2.80 17.02 23.02
C ALA A 28 -1.71 16.31 22.18
N THR A 29 -1.84 15.00 21.98
CA THR A 29 -0.96 14.25 21.07
C THR A 29 -1.00 14.78 19.64
N LEU A 30 -2.17 15.14 19.12
CA LEU A 30 -2.26 15.75 17.79
C LEU A 30 -1.52 17.09 17.74
N ALA A 31 -1.65 17.93 18.77
CA ALA A 31 -0.95 19.21 18.86
C ALA A 31 0.58 19.04 18.93
N GLU A 32 1.09 18.01 19.61
CA GLU A 32 2.50 17.64 19.59
C GLU A 32 2.96 17.22 18.19
N LEU A 33 2.20 16.34 17.53
CA LEU A 33 2.50 15.88 16.18
C LEU A 33 2.59 17.04 15.19
N GLN A 34 1.70 18.02 15.30
CA GLN A 34 1.72 19.22 14.45
C GLN A 34 2.98 20.08 14.61
N GLN A 35 3.75 19.89 15.67
CA GLN A 35 5.02 20.58 15.88
C GLN A 35 6.23 19.84 15.29
N ILE A 36 6.14 18.51 15.17
CA ILE A 36 7.26 17.69 14.70
C ILE A 36 7.11 17.25 13.23
N LEU A 37 5.88 17.15 12.72
CA LEU A 37 5.65 16.79 11.34
C LEU A 37 5.94 17.96 10.40
N LEU A 38 6.59 17.67 9.30
CA LEU A 38 6.86 18.68 8.27
C LEU A 38 5.55 19.06 7.57
N PRO A 39 5.33 20.36 7.31
CA PRO A 39 4.23 20.79 6.45
C PRO A 39 4.35 20.12 5.07
N SER A 40 3.23 19.62 4.56
CA SER A 40 3.19 19.04 3.23
C SER A 40 3.58 20.08 2.18
N ARG A 41 4.51 19.70 1.32
CA ARG A 41 5.03 20.56 0.25
C ARG A 41 4.52 20.06 -1.09
N THR A 42 4.03 20.96 -1.92
CA THR A 42 3.84 20.66 -3.33
C THR A 42 5.21 20.39 -3.95
N PRO A 43 5.42 19.26 -4.65
CA PRO A 43 6.65 19.02 -5.38
C PRO A 43 6.98 20.16 -6.34
N ALA A 44 8.27 20.38 -6.60
CA ALA A 44 8.74 21.49 -7.43
C ALA A 44 8.16 21.49 -8.85
N ASN A 45 7.70 20.36 -9.36
CA ASN A 45 7.03 20.22 -10.66
C ASN A 45 5.50 20.41 -10.60
N GLY A 46 4.94 20.76 -9.44
CA GLY A 46 3.54 21.15 -9.27
C GLY A 46 2.49 20.04 -9.44
N ARG A 47 2.92 18.78 -9.46
CA ARG A 47 2.06 17.63 -9.75
C ARG A 47 1.82 16.70 -8.58
N ILE A 48 1.65 17.19 -7.34
CA ILE A 48 0.83 16.39 -6.43
C ILE A 48 -0.56 16.44 -7.05
N ASN A 49 -1.12 15.27 -7.31
CA ASN A 49 -2.53 15.19 -7.63
C ASN A 49 -3.29 15.93 -6.53
N ALA A 50 -4.06 16.93 -6.90
CA ALA A 50 -4.91 17.68 -5.97
C ALA A 50 -5.91 16.78 -5.20
N ARG A 51 -6.03 15.53 -5.60
CA ARG A 51 -6.85 14.47 -4.98
C ARG A 51 -6.10 13.67 -3.92
N ASP A 52 -4.76 13.65 -3.97
CA ASP A 52 -3.96 13.00 -2.94
C ASP A 52 -4.02 13.81 -1.66
N ARG A 53 -4.47 13.16 -0.62
CA ARG A 53 -4.77 13.80 0.65
C ARG A 53 -3.51 13.82 1.50
N THR A 54 -3.03 15.02 1.79
CA THR A 54 -2.00 15.19 2.81
C THR A 54 -2.56 14.83 4.18
N TRP A 55 -1.69 14.61 5.16
CA TRP A 55 -2.12 14.28 6.51
C TRP A 55 -2.89 15.46 7.16
N GLU A 56 -2.52 16.71 6.87
CA GLU A 56 -3.23 17.91 7.38
C GLU A 56 -4.64 18.00 6.78
N ASP A 57 -4.78 17.75 5.47
CA ASP A 57 -6.09 17.72 4.82
C ASP A 57 -6.98 16.62 5.37
N TRP A 58 -6.40 15.46 5.63
CA TRP A 58 -7.12 14.35 6.27
C TRP A 58 -7.67 14.75 7.64
N VAL A 59 -6.80 15.25 8.53
CA VAL A 59 -7.18 15.67 9.89
C VAL A 59 -8.23 16.78 9.84
N ARG A 60 -8.03 17.79 8.99
CA ARG A 60 -8.97 18.90 8.82
C ARG A 60 -10.35 18.43 8.36
N ARG A 61 -10.38 17.47 7.43
CA ARG A 61 -11.62 17.00 6.78
C ARG A 61 -12.36 15.97 7.62
N THR A 62 -11.65 15.07 8.30
CA THR A 62 -12.24 13.96 9.04
C THR A 62 -12.41 14.26 10.55
N GLY A 63 -11.61 15.18 11.09
CA GLY A 63 -11.51 15.38 12.54
C GLY A 63 -10.89 14.17 13.26
N GLU A 64 -10.28 13.22 12.53
CA GLU A 64 -9.71 12.02 13.13
C GLU A 64 -8.55 12.37 14.05
N LEU A 65 -8.60 11.86 15.26
CA LEU A 65 -7.57 12.03 16.27
C LEU A 65 -6.60 10.83 16.24
N PRO A 66 -5.33 11.02 16.63
CA PRO A 66 -4.40 9.92 16.85
C PRO A 66 -5.03 8.82 17.70
N PRO A 67 -4.61 7.55 17.57
CA PRO A 67 -5.09 6.50 18.44
C PRO A 67 -4.78 6.82 19.91
N ASP A 68 -5.49 6.16 20.83
CA ASP A 68 -5.15 6.18 22.25
C ASP A 68 -3.89 5.32 22.43
N PHE A 69 -2.72 5.95 22.39
CA PHE A 69 -1.45 5.25 22.48
C PHE A 69 -1.24 4.55 23.82
N ASP A 70 -1.88 5.01 24.90
CA ASP A 70 -1.80 4.35 26.19
C ASP A 70 -2.54 3.00 26.21
N ALA A 71 -3.55 2.87 25.36
CA ALA A 71 -4.27 1.62 25.16
C ALA A 71 -3.59 0.67 24.14
N MET A 72 -2.53 1.11 23.45
CA MET A 72 -1.81 0.31 22.47
C MET A 72 -0.55 -0.32 23.08
N PRO A 73 -0.22 -1.59 22.77
CA PRO A 73 1.04 -2.17 23.17
C PRO A 73 2.23 -1.38 22.63
N ALA A 74 3.27 -1.19 23.48
CA ALA A 74 4.56 -0.68 23.03
C ALA A 74 5.50 -1.86 22.81
N VAL A 75 5.96 -2.03 21.57
CA VAL A 75 6.88 -3.10 21.17
C VAL A 75 8.09 -2.45 20.51
N ALA A 76 9.21 -2.41 21.24
CA ALA A 76 10.45 -1.77 20.75
C ALA A 76 11.11 -2.58 19.63
N GLU A 77 11.07 -3.90 19.74
CA GLU A 77 11.57 -4.84 18.74
C GLU A 77 10.59 -4.97 17.57
N LEU A 78 11.04 -5.61 16.51
CA LEU A 78 10.15 -5.98 15.39
C LEU A 78 9.06 -6.93 15.90
N PRO A 79 7.78 -6.63 15.65
CA PRO A 79 6.70 -7.53 16.02
C PRO A 79 6.80 -8.84 15.23
N ASP A 80 6.81 -9.97 15.93
CA ASP A 80 7.00 -11.29 15.33
C ASP A 80 5.80 -11.68 14.44
N PRO A 81 6.01 -11.89 13.13
CA PRO A 81 4.94 -12.31 12.21
C PRO A 81 4.44 -13.73 12.49
N LEU A 82 5.20 -14.54 13.21
CA LEU A 82 4.82 -15.93 13.54
C LEU A 82 4.21 -16.05 14.95
N MET A 83 3.74 -14.95 15.53
CA MET A 83 3.03 -14.97 16.81
C MET A 83 1.60 -14.42 16.64
N LEU A 84 0.63 -15.17 17.18
CA LEU A 84 -0.78 -14.75 17.31
C LEU A 84 -1.07 -14.25 18.72
N ASP A 85 -2.03 -13.34 18.84
CA ASP A 85 -2.67 -13.05 20.12
C ASP A 85 -4.00 -13.83 20.18
N GLU A 86 -4.12 -14.70 21.16
CA GLU A 86 -5.31 -15.49 21.46
C GLU A 86 -5.78 -15.18 22.88
N GLY A 87 -6.70 -14.21 22.99
CA GLY A 87 -7.26 -13.82 24.31
C GLY A 87 -6.22 -13.23 25.26
N GLY A 88 -5.29 -12.43 24.78
CA GLY A 88 -4.22 -11.82 25.55
C GLY A 88 -2.99 -12.72 25.79
N ARG A 89 -2.97 -13.93 25.18
CA ARG A 89 -1.81 -14.83 25.20
C ARG A 89 -1.14 -14.87 23.84
N ARG A 90 0.16 -14.68 23.83
CA ARG A 90 0.97 -14.87 22.62
C ARG A 90 1.21 -16.35 22.39
N VAL A 91 0.78 -16.85 21.23
CA VAL A 91 0.96 -18.24 20.81
C VAL A 91 1.68 -18.31 19.45
N PRO A 92 2.60 -19.26 19.25
CA PRO A 92 3.30 -19.39 17.97
C PRO A 92 2.36 -19.86 16.86
N VAL A 93 2.60 -19.38 15.65
CA VAL A 93 1.96 -19.87 14.42
C VAL A 93 2.65 -21.18 14.02
N THR A 94 1.91 -22.27 14.06
CA THR A 94 2.44 -23.62 13.78
C THR A 94 1.63 -24.38 12.73
N THR A 95 0.48 -23.82 12.28
CA THR A 95 -0.36 -24.44 11.26
C THR A 95 -0.71 -23.45 10.13
N PRO A 96 -1.05 -23.94 8.93
CA PRO A 96 -1.51 -23.10 7.82
C PRO A 96 -2.74 -22.23 8.18
N GLU A 97 -3.67 -22.77 8.98
CA GLU A 97 -4.88 -22.05 9.40
C GLU A 97 -4.55 -20.88 10.35
N GLN A 98 -3.59 -21.09 11.25
CA GLN A 98 -3.06 -20.03 12.12
C GLN A 98 -2.35 -18.96 11.29
N TRP A 99 -1.56 -19.38 10.30
CA TRP A 99 -0.91 -18.47 9.37
C TRP A 99 -1.94 -17.66 8.55
N ALA A 100 -2.97 -18.30 8.04
CA ALA A 100 -4.04 -17.62 7.31
C ALA A 100 -4.76 -16.56 8.18
N ARG A 101 -4.98 -16.85 9.48
CA ARG A 101 -5.49 -15.85 10.43
C ARG A 101 -4.51 -14.70 10.64
N LYS A 102 -3.21 -15.02 10.79
CA LYS A 102 -2.17 -14.01 10.98
C LYS A 102 -2.03 -13.11 9.74
N LYS A 103 -2.02 -13.68 8.52
CA LYS A 103 -2.00 -12.90 7.28
C LYS A 103 -3.18 -11.92 7.20
N ARG A 104 -4.40 -12.37 7.49
CA ARG A 104 -5.57 -11.47 7.51
C ARG A 104 -5.38 -10.33 8.50
N TRP A 105 -4.94 -10.63 9.71
CA TRP A 105 -4.67 -9.61 10.73
C TRP A 105 -3.58 -8.62 10.28
N ILE A 106 -2.47 -9.09 9.71
CA ILE A 106 -1.41 -8.23 9.17
C ILE A 106 -2.01 -7.32 8.09
N ARG A 107 -2.76 -7.87 7.14
CA ARG A 107 -3.41 -7.12 6.08
C ARG A 107 -4.32 -6.03 6.64
N GLU A 108 -5.18 -6.36 7.59
CA GLU A 108 -6.09 -5.41 8.25
C GLU A 108 -5.33 -4.26 8.94
N GLN A 109 -4.21 -4.57 9.63
CA GLN A 109 -3.40 -3.54 10.28
C GLN A 109 -2.66 -2.67 9.25
N VAL A 110 -2.13 -3.27 8.19
CA VAL A 110 -1.44 -2.57 7.10
C VAL A 110 -2.40 -1.66 6.35
N GLU A 111 -3.61 -2.14 6.01
CA GLU A 111 -4.65 -1.31 5.39
C GLU A 111 -5.09 -0.19 6.32
N ARG A 112 -5.33 -0.48 7.60
CA ARG A 112 -5.81 0.52 8.56
C ARG A 112 -4.81 1.64 8.78
N TRP A 113 -3.53 1.32 8.97
CA TRP A 113 -2.56 2.27 9.50
C TRP A 113 -1.57 2.79 8.47
N VAL A 114 -1.26 2.01 7.42
CA VAL A 114 -0.13 2.31 6.55
C VAL A 114 -0.56 2.71 5.14
N PHE A 115 -1.48 1.97 4.53
CA PHE A 115 -1.78 2.15 3.10
C PHE A 115 -3.23 2.51 2.78
N GLY A 116 -4.15 2.40 3.75
CA GLY A 116 -5.59 2.54 3.51
C GLY A 116 -6.22 1.27 2.93
N THR A 117 -7.54 1.21 2.97
CA THR A 117 -8.33 0.04 2.55
C THR A 117 -8.46 -0.01 1.04
N MET A 118 -8.09 -1.14 0.44
CA MET A 118 -8.17 -1.35 -1.00
C MET A 118 -9.52 -1.96 -1.40
N PRO A 119 -10.03 -1.61 -2.60
CA PRO A 119 -11.22 -2.26 -3.16
C PRO A 119 -10.98 -3.76 -3.40
N PRO A 120 -12.04 -4.59 -3.36
CA PRO A 120 -11.94 -5.96 -3.84
C PRO A 120 -11.63 -6.01 -5.34
N ALA A 121 -11.22 -7.17 -5.83
CA ALA A 121 -11.02 -7.37 -7.26
C ALA A 121 -12.34 -7.12 -8.01
N PRO A 122 -12.34 -6.34 -9.11
CA PRO A 122 -13.54 -6.16 -9.92
C PRO A 122 -13.85 -7.45 -10.70
N ASP A 123 -15.13 -7.76 -10.84
CA ASP A 123 -15.64 -8.92 -11.59
C ASP A 123 -15.94 -8.62 -13.07
N ASN A 124 -15.76 -7.37 -13.49
CA ASN A 124 -16.20 -6.85 -14.80
C ASN A 124 -15.07 -6.30 -15.66
N LEU A 125 -13.83 -6.77 -15.44
CA LEU A 125 -12.67 -6.36 -16.21
C LEU A 125 -12.85 -6.67 -17.70
N ARG A 126 -12.65 -5.64 -18.53
CA ARG A 126 -12.61 -5.74 -19.98
C ARG A 126 -11.25 -5.27 -20.48
N ALA A 127 -10.60 -6.06 -21.33
CA ALA A 127 -9.36 -5.70 -21.98
C ALA A 127 -9.61 -5.40 -23.47
N THR A 128 -9.01 -4.33 -23.96
CA THR A 128 -9.04 -3.93 -25.36
C THR A 128 -7.61 -3.74 -25.87
N VAL A 129 -7.19 -4.50 -26.86
CA VAL A 129 -5.92 -4.29 -27.56
C VAL A 129 -6.05 -3.02 -28.41
N LYS A 130 -5.26 -2.00 -28.11
CA LYS A 130 -5.26 -0.71 -28.81
C LYS A 130 -4.29 -0.66 -29.97
N GLY A 131 -3.23 -1.44 -29.91
CA GLY A 131 -2.23 -1.53 -30.96
C GLY A 131 -1.37 -2.77 -30.79
N SER A 132 -0.76 -3.20 -31.90
CA SER A 132 0.24 -4.26 -31.88
C SER A 132 1.21 -4.02 -33.03
N HIS A 133 2.51 -4.13 -32.77
CA HIS A 133 3.55 -3.98 -33.76
C HIS A 133 4.76 -4.84 -33.43
N ARG A 134 5.69 -4.95 -34.39
CA ARG A 134 6.93 -5.72 -34.21
C ARG A 134 8.05 -4.80 -33.78
N GLU A 135 8.82 -5.25 -32.78
CA GLU A 135 10.11 -4.66 -32.41
C GLU A 135 11.17 -5.78 -32.34
N GLY A 136 12.00 -5.87 -33.36
CA GLY A 136 13.01 -6.94 -33.45
C GLY A 136 12.37 -8.32 -33.39
N THR A 137 12.80 -9.13 -32.42
CA THR A 137 12.32 -10.50 -32.16
C THR A 137 11.14 -10.56 -31.19
N ALA A 138 10.41 -9.46 -31.02
CA ALA A 138 9.27 -9.42 -30.10
C ALA A 138 8.05 -8.74 -30.72
N THR A 139 6.89 -9.03 -30.19
CA THR A 139 5.64 -8.33 -30.48
C THR A 139 5.31 -7.41 -29.30
N VAL A 140 5.19 -6.12 -29.55
CA VAL A 140 4.70 -5.14 -28.60
C VAL A 140 3.18 -5.04 -28.75
N ARG A 141 2.47 -5.09 -27.64
CA ARG A 141 1.01 -5.01 -27.57
C ARG A 141 0.59 -3.98 -26.54
N ASP A 142 -0.12 -2.95 -26.97
CA ASP A 142 -0.71 -1.95 -26.10
C ASP A 142 -2.16 -2.35 -25.75
N VAL A 143 -2.48 -2.36 -24.47
CA VAL A 143 -3.78 -2.83 -23.95
C VAL A 143 -4.37 -1.78 -23.02
N LEU A 144 -5.67 -1.55 -23.15
CA LEU A 144 -6.47 -0.78 -22.20
C LEU A 144 -7.36 -1.74 -21.42
N LEU A 145 -7.22 -1.73 -20.11
CA LEU A 145 -8.16 -2.36 -19.19
C LEU A 145 -9.20 -1.35 -18.74
N GLU A 146 -10.46 -1.77 -18.67
CA GLU A 146 -11.60 -1.02 -18.14
C GLU A 146 -12.31 -1.90 -17.11
N PHE A 147 -12.56 -1.38 -15.91
CA PHE A 147 -13.13 -2.18 -14.81
C PHE A 147 -13.82 -1.32 -13.74
N GLY A 148 -14.39 -1.99 -12.73
CA GLY A 148 -15.02 -1.39 -11.57
C GLY A 148 -16.38 -0.78 -11.85
N PRO A 149 -16.90 0.10 -10.97
CA PRO A 149 -18.23 0.71 -11.09
C PRO A 149 -18.43 1.38 -12.45
N GLY A 150 -19.32 0.82 -13.26
CA GLY A 150 -19.59 1.27 -14.63
C GLY A 150 -18.38 1.21 -15.57
N ARG A 151 -17.37 0.44 -15.27
CA ARG A 151 -16.09 0.37 -15.98
C ARG A 151 -15.40 1.72 -16.14
N ARG A 152 -15.49 2.57 -15.12
CA ARG A 152 -14.90 3.92 -15.15
C ARG A 152 -13.42 3.94 -14.73
N ALA A 153 -12.93 2.90 -14.04
CA ALA A 153 -11.51 2.72 -13.80
C ALA A 153 -10.83 2.18 -15.06
N THR A 154 -9.67 2.71 -15.36
CA THR A 154 -8.86 2.30 -16.52
C THR A 154 -7.42 2.03 -16.09
N LEU A 155 -6.75 1.13 -16.82
CA LEU A 155 -5.32 0.87 -16.67
C LEU A 155 -4.75 0.52 -18.05
N ARG A 156 -3.75 1.26 -18.49
CA ARG A 156 -2.98 0.93 -19.68
C ARG A 156 -1.89 -0.08 -19.34
N LEU A 157 -1.67 -1.00 -20.24
CA LEU A 157 -0.57 -1.96 -20.21
C LEU A 157 0.18 -1.93 -21.53
N GLN A 158 1.49 -2.18 -21.46
CA GLN A 158 2.28 -2.55 -22.62
C GLN A 158 2.93 -3.91 -22.37
N LEU A 159 2.66 -4.87 -23.24
CA LEU A 159 3.29 -6.18 -23.22
C LEU A 159 4.32 -6.25 -24.33
N ILE A 160 5.51 -6.77 -24.02
CA ILE A 160 6.55 -7.11 -24.99
C ILE A 160 6.71 -8.63 -24.93
N ILE A 161 6.22 -9.30 -25.96
CA ILE A 161 6.08 -10.76 -26.02
C ILE A 161 7.20 -11.29 -26.92
N PRO A 162 8.12 -12.13 -26.42
CA PRO A 162 9.19 -12.72 -27.23
C PRO A 162 8.62 -13.66 -28.28
N ASP A 163 9.36 -13.84 -29.39
CA ASP A 163 9.08 -14.89 -30.34
C ASP A 163 9.32 -16.28 -29.73
N GLY A 164 8.55 -17.27 -30.15
CA GLY A 164 8.69 -18.64 -29.69
C GLY A 164 7.37 -19.28 -29.27
N ARG A 165 7.49 -20.44 -28.63
CA ARG A 165 6.34 -21.16 -28.09
C ARG A 165 6.27 -20.95 -26.58
N GLY A 166 5.18 -20.31 -26.11
CA GLY A 166 4.85 -20.19 -24.69
C GLY A 166 4.40 -21.54 -24.08
N PRO A 167 3.92 -21.52 -22.81
CA PRO A 167 3.72 -20.30 -22.03
C PRO A 167 5.04 -19.71 -21.52
N PHE A 168 5.09 -18.38 -21.44
CA PHE A 168 6.26 -17.64 -20.99
C PHE A 168 6.11 -17.13 -19.56
N PRO A 169 7.18 -17.11 -18.74
CA PRO A 169 7.19 -16.37 -17.49
C PRO A 169 7.02 -14.87 -17.71
N VAL A 170 6.55 -14.15 -16.70
CA VAL A 170 6.27 -12.71 -16.81
C VAL A 170 7.21 -11.90 -15.92
N PHE A 171 7.77 -10.85 -16.48
CA PHE A 171 8.46 -9.77 -15.79
C PHE A 171 7.55 -8.55 -15.76
N LEU A 172 6.93 -8.29 -14.60
CA LEU A 172 5.98 -7.20 -14.39
C LEU A 172 6.66 -6.00 -13.73
N THR A 173 6.37 -4.78 -14.18
CA THR A 173 6.87 -3.55 -13.57
C THR A 173 5.98 -2.35 -13.92
N ASN A 174 6.01 -1.31 -13.08
CA ASN A 174 5.38 -0.03 -13.36
C ASN A 174 6.38 1.09 -13.72
N HIS A 175 7.61 0.74 -14.01
CA HIS A 175 8.67 1.72 -14.27
C HIS A 175 9.06 1.75 -15.75
N GLY A 176 8.32 2.52 -16.56
CA GLY A 176 8.43 2.55 -18.03
C GLY A 176 9.76 3.10 -18.56
N ARG A 177 10.45 3.95 -17.78
CA ARG A 177 11.78 4.45 -18.14
C ARG A 177 12.83 3.36 -18.17
N ASN A 178 12.59 2.22 -17.55
CA ASN A 178 13.48 1.07 -17.56
C ASN A 178 13.25 0.13 -18.74
N ARG A 179 12.90 0.68 -19.91
CA ARG A 179 12.72 -0.11 -21.13
C ARG A 179 13.91 -1.07 -21.42
N PRO A 180 15.18 -0.75 -21.14
CA PRO A 180 16.27 -1.72 -21.25
C PRO A 180 16.11 -2.95 -20.35
N TRP A 181 15.53 -2.83 -19.16
CA TRP A 181 15.24 -3.99 -18.30
C TRP A 181 14.16 -4.87 -18.91
N LEU A 182 13.14 -4.27 -19.51
CA LEU A 182 12.09 -4.99 -20.20
C LEU A 182 12.68 -5.86 -21.32
N TYR A 183 13.55 -5.30 -22.17
CA TYR A 183 14.22 -6.05 -23.23
C TYR A 183 15.22 -7.09 -22.69
N THR A 184 15.86 -6.84 -21.55
CA THR A 184 16.69 -7.84 -20.89
C THR A 184 15.85 -9.06 -20.48
N ALA A 185 14.65 -8.85 -19.98
CA ALA A 185 13.72 -9.94 -19.66
C ALA A 185 13.23 -10.66 -20.92
N VAL A 186 12.84 -9.91 -21.94
CA VAL A 186 12.38 -10.47 -23.24
C VAL A 186 13.47 -11.34 -23.90
N ASN A 187 14.72 -10.87 -23.90
CA ASN A 187 15.86 -11.63 -24.44
C ASN A 187 16.17 -12.90 -23.65
N ARG A 188 15.61 -13.05 -22.45
CA ARG A 188 15.67 -14.26 -21.63
C ARG A 188 14.41 -15.11 -21.71
N GLY A 189 13.51 -14.79 -22.64
CA GLY A 189 12.28 -15.55 -22.86
C GLY A 189 11.13 -15.23 -21.90
N TYR A 190 11.13 -14.04 -21.29
CA TYR A 190 10.01 -13.56 -20.48
C TYR A 190 9.09 -12.65 -21.31
N ILE A 191 7.80 -12.69 -21.05
CA ILE A 191 6.94 -11.56 -21.41
C ILE A 191 7.28 -10.42 -20.45
N ALA A 192 7.66 -9.27 -20.98
CA ALA A 192 7.75 -8.06 -20.17
C ALA A 192 6.40 -7.33 -20.20
N CYS A 193 5.84 -7.05 -19.03
CA CYS A 193 4.61 -6.30 -18.90
C CYS A 193 4.86 -5.02 -18.08
N TYR A 194 4.56 -3.89 -18.69
CA TYR A 194 4.57 -2.59 -18.06
C TYR A 194 3.15 -2.11 -17.83
N TYR A 195 2.83 -1.63 -16.61
CA TYR A 195 1.54 -1.04 -16.29
C TYR A 195 1.69 0.42 -15.86
N TYR A 196 0.74 1.27 -16.30
CA TYR A 196 0.81 2.72 -16.12
C TYR A 196 0.19 3.15 -14.80
N ALA A 197 0.87 2.88 -13.70
CA ALA A 197 0.48 3.29 -12.36
C ALA A 197 1.74 3.59 -11.53
N THR A 198 2.23 4.83 -11.61
CA THR A 198 3.41 5.32 -10.90
C THR A 198 3.35 6.83 -10.72
N ASP A 199 4.27 7.40 -9.96
CA ASP A 199 4.28 8.81 -9.61
C ASP A 199 4.50 9.72 -10.83
N PRO A 200 3.49 10.50 -11.24
CA PRO A 200 3.58 11.39 -12.41
C PRO A 200 4.60 12.52 -12.21
N ASN A 201 5.03 12.80 -10.98
CA ASN A 201 6.04 13.82 -10.68
C ASN A 201 7.41 13.50 -11.31
N TYR A 202 7.61 12.26 -11.73
CA TYR A 202 8.87 11.83 -12.34
C TYR A 202 8.73 11.56 -13.84
N GLY A 203 7.63 12.01 -14.45
CA GLY A 203 7.41 12.00 -15.90
C GLY A 203 6.88 10.67 -16.45
N ASP A 204 6.35 9.85 -15.60
CA ASP A 204 5.55 8.67 -15.96
C ASP A 204 4.06 9.02 -15.85
N ASP A 205 3.19 8.21 -16.44
CA ASP A 205 1.74 8.39 -16.35
C ASP A 205 1.16 7.53 -15.22
N ASP A 206 0.15 8.07 -14.54
CA ASP A 206 -0.60 7.36 -13.51
C ASP A 206 -2.09 7.26 -13.86
N ASP A 207 -2.50 6.12 -14.39
CA ASP A 207 -3.91 5.86 -14.65
C ASP A 207 -4.71 5.62 -13.35
N SER A 208 -4.03 5.21 -12.28
CA SER A 208 -4.66 4.90 -10.99
C SER A 208 -5.11 6.13 -10.18
N ASP A 209 -4.71 7.30 -10.60
CA ASP A 209 -5.08 8.56 -9.98
C ASP A 209 -6.59 8.76 -9.88
N ARG A 210 -7.32 8.33 -10.91
CA ARG A 210 -8.76 8.43 -11.01
C ARG A 210 -9.52 7.44 -10.11
N TYR A 211 -8.83 6.46 -9.51
CA TYR A 211 -9.50 5.46 -8.68
C TYR A 211 -10.14 6.04 -7.42
N ILE A 212 -9.63 7.15 -6.90
CA ILE A 212 -10.26 7.87 -5.78
C ILE A 212 -11.69 8.30 -6.12
N GLU A 213 -11.95 8.70 -7.38
CA GLU A 213 -13.28 9.11 -7.83
C GLU A 213 -14.19 7.93 -8.18
N VAL A 214 -13.57 6.82 -8.60
CA VAL A 214 -14.31 5.62 -9.00
C VAL A 214 -14.70 4.77 -7.79
N TYR A 215 -13.88 4.81 -6.73
CA TYR A 215 -14.05 4.06 -5.50
C TYR A 215 -14.03 4.99 -4.27
N PRO A 216 -15.00 5.92 -4.15
CA PRO A 216 -14.98 6.97 -3.12
C PRO A 216 -15.14 6.44 -1.69
N GLU A 217 -15.61 5.21 -1.53
CA GLU A 217 -15.76 4.50 -0.25
C GLU A 217 -14.46 3.90 0.28
N TYR A 218 -13.38 3.88 -0.53
CA TYR A 218 -12.08 3.36 -0.15
C TYR A 218 -11.07 4.48 0.04
N ASP A 219 -10.21 4.32 1.05
CA ASP A 219 -9.25 5.35 1.45
C ASP A 219 -7.79 4.99 1.11
N PHE A 220 -7.60 4.09 0.15
CA PHE A 220 -6.28 3.61 -0.26
C PHE A 220 -5.37 4.73 -0.79
N SER A 221 -4.14 4.72 -0.28
CA SER A 221 -3.11 5.71 -0.63
C SER A 221 -2.61 5.55 -2.07
N CYS A 222 -1.80 6.48 -2.52
CA CYS A 222 -1.17 6.45 -3.83
C CYS A 222 -0.37 5.13 -4.05
N LEU A 223 0.50 4.75 -3.12
CA LEU A 223 1.24 3.47 -3.23
C LEU A 223 0.31 2.25 -3.26
N ALA A 224 -0.79 2.28 -2.49
CA ALA A 224 -1.78 1.22 -2.51
C ALA A 224 -2.53 1.14 -3.85
N ARG A 225 -2.82 2.27 -4.49
CA ARG A 225 -3.43 2.30 -5.83
C ARG A 225 -2.51 1.68 -6.89
N TRP A 226 -1.20 1.98 -6.81
CA TRP A 226 -0.22 1.37 -7.74
C TRP A 226 -0.08 -0.13 -7.50
N ALA A 227 -0.03 -0.57 -6.24
CA ALA A 227 0.01 -1.98 -5.88
C ALA A 227 -1.27 -2.71 -6.34
N TRP A 228 -2.43 -2.11 -6.14
CA TRP A 228 -3.70 -2.66 -6.59
C TRP A 228 -3.79 -2.74 -8.12
N SER A 229 -3.18 -1.78 -8.84
CA SER A 229 -3.05 -1.80 -10.31
C SER A 229 -2.20 -2.97 -10.81
N ALA A 230 -1.13 -3.36 -10.08
CA ALA A 230 -0.37 -4.56 -10.41
C ALA A 230 -1.26 -5.81 -10.42
N SER A 231 -2.14 -5.96 -9.42
CA SER A 231 -3.11 -7.06 -9.38
C SER A 231 -4.10 -7.02 -10.56
N ARG A 232 -4.50 -5.82 -11.02
CA ARG A 232 -5.36 -5.69 -12.23
C ARG A 232 -4.63 -6.10 -13.50
N ALA A 233 -3.33 -5.80 -13.58
CA ALA A 233 -2.49 -6.32 -14.67
C ALA A 233 -2.40 -7.85 -14.62
N VAL A 234 -2.23 -8.44 -13.43
CA VAL A 234 -2.23 -9.90 -13.24
C VAL A 234 -3.57 -10.52 -13.63
N ASP A 235 -4.71 -9.87 -13.31
CA ASP A 235 -6.03 -10.35 -13.74
C ASP A 235 -6.10 -10.53 -15.26
N TYR A 236 -5.56 -9.58 -16.03
CA TYR A 236 -5.49 -9.68 -17.48
C TYR A 236 -4.48 -10.74 -17.95
N LEU A 237 -3.29 -10.76 -17.37
CA LEU A 237 -2.26 -11.76 -17.72
C LEU A 237 -2.78 -13.18 -17.56
N TYR A 238 -3.61 -13.44 -16.56
CA TYR A 238 -4.24 -14.75 -16.34
C TYR A 238 -5.25 -15.15 -17.42
N THR A 239 -5.67 -14.23 -18.27
CA THR A 239 -6.55 -14.55 -19.42
C THR A 239 -5.78 -14.98 -20.67
N LEU A 240 -4.45 -14.77 -20.69
CA LEU A 240 -3.62 -14.98 -21.87
C LEU A 240 -3.06 -16.43 -21.88
N PRO A 241 -3.25 -17.17 -22.98
CA PRO A 241 -2.75 -18.55 -23.10
C PRO A 241 -1.21 -18.60 -23.20
N GLU A 242 -0.57 -17.52 -23.64
CA GLU A 242 0.88 -17.40 -23.73
C GLU A 242 1.58 -17.15 -22.39
N VAL A 243 0.85 -16.91 -21.29
CA VAL A 243 1.39 -16.62 -19.96
C VAL A 243 1.52 -17.88 -19.11
N ASP A 244 2.71 -18.12 -18.56
CA ASP A 244 2.92 -19.06 -17.46
C ASP A 244 2.45 -18.42 -16.15
N ARG A 245 1.25 -18.82 -15.73
CA ARG A 245 0.57 -18.24 -14.56
C ARG A 245 1.29 -18.50 -13.23
N ASP A 246 2.14 -19.52 -13.19
CA ASP A 246 2.89 -19.89 -11.98
C ASP A 246 4.23 -19.12 -11.88
N LYS A 247 4.57 -18.32 -12.90
CA LYS A 247 5.86 -17.62 -13.00
C LYS A 247 5.69 -16.13 -13.31
N ILE A 248 4.98 -15.42 -12.45
CA ILE A 248 4.86 -13.96 -12.52
C ILE A 248 5.76 -13.34 -11.46
N GLY A 249 6.76 -12.56 -11.91
CA GLY A 249 7.65 -11.79 -11.05
C GLY A 249 7.40 -10.29 -11.20
N LEU A 250 7.37 -9.57 -10.08
CA LEU A 250 7.19 -8.12 -10.02
C LEU A 250 8.44 -7.43 -9.50
N THR A 251 8.81 -6.33 -10.11
CA THR A 251 9.91 -5.48 -9.61
C THR A 251 9.55 -4.00 -9.69
N GLY A 252 10.20 -3.22 -8.84
CA GLY A 252 10.16 -1.78 -8.86
C GLY A 252 11.35 -1.18 -8.13
N HIS A 253 11.74 0.04 -8.51
CA HIS A 253 12.85 0.77 -7.89
C HIS A 253 12.33 1.94 -7.07
N SER A 254 12.94 2.19 -5.89
CA SER A 254 12.58 3.29 -4.98
C SER A 254 11.09 3.17 -4.55
N ARG A 255 10.29 4.23 -4.67
CA ARG A 255 8.84 4.18 -4.40
C ARG A 255 8.11 3.06 -5.15
N ASN A 256 8.57 2.72 -6.36
CA ASN A 256 8.02 1.59 -7.10
C ASN A 256 8.38 0.23 -6.49
N GLY A 257 9.48 0.14 -5.73
CA GLY A 257 9.82 -1.02 -4.89
C GLY A 257 8.85 -1.18 -3.72
N LYS A 258 8.48 -0.06 -3.06
CA LYS A 258 7.49 -0.07 -1.97
C LYS A 258 6.15 -0.68 -2.42
N GLN A 259 5.63 -0.20 -3.57
CA GLN A 259 4.37 -0.73 -4.11
C GLN A 259 4.50 -2.17 -4.62
N ALA A 260 5.67 -2.55 -5.17
CA ALA A 260 5.89 -3.92 -5.63
C ALA A 260 5.82 -4.93 -4.47
N LEU A 261 6.46 -4.61 -3.34
CA LEU A 261 6.37 -5.44 -2.14
C LEU A 261 4.93 -5.55 -1.62
N LEU A 262 4.20 -4.41 -1.55
CA LEU A 262 2.81 -4.40 -1.12
C LEU A 262 1.92 -5.24 -2.05
N ALA A 263 2.12 -5.12 -3.37
CA ALA A 263 1.36 -5.88 -4.36
C ALA A 263 1.57 -7.38 -4.21
N ALA A 264 2.83 -7.83 -4.07
CA ALA A 264 3.15 -9.25 -3.91
C ALA A 264 2.65 -9.80 -2.57
N ALA A 265 2.72 -9.02 -1.48
CA ALA A 265 2.19 -9.41 -0.19
C ALA A 265 0.66 -9.60 -0.20
N PHE A 266 -0.06 -8.88 -1.09
CA PHE A 266 -1.53 -8.90 -1.13
C PHE A 266 -2.10 -9.73 -2.28
N ASP A 267 -1.25 -10.21 -3.20
CA ASP A 267 -1.66 -11.01 -4.36
C ASP A 267 -0.71 -12.20 -4.54
N GLU A 268 -1.09 -13.35 -4.01
CA GLU A 268 -0.31 -14.60 -4.04
C GLU A 268 -0.02 -15.13 -5.46
N ARG A 269 -0.66 -14.58 -6.49
CA ARG A 269 -0.37 -14.91 -7.90
C ARG A 269 0.95 -14.30 -8.37
N ILE A 270 1.49 -13.32 -7.65
CA ILE A 270 2.82 -12.75 -7.86
C ILE A 270 3.81 -13.65 -7.09
N GLY A 271 4.37 -14.64 -7.78
CA GLY A 271 5.21 -15.67 -7.16
C GLY A 271 6.64 -15.24 -6.82
N ALA A 272 7.08 -14.05 -7.28
CA ALA A 272 8.38 -13.49 -6.95
C ALA A 272 8.33 -11.96 -6.94
N VAL A 273 9.01 -11.34 -5.99
CA VAL A 273 9.14 -9.88 -5.94
C VAL A 273 10.60 -9.48 -5.72
N ILE A 274 11.04 -8.47 -6.45
CA ILE A 274 12.36 -7.85 -6.28
C ILE A 274 12.12 -6.37 -6.00
N PRO A 275 11.88 -5.99 -4.74
CA PRO A 275 11.85 -4.59 -4.35
C PRO A 275 13.29 -4.05 -4.36
N SER A 276 13.49 -2.85 -4.88
CA SER A 276 14.83 -2.29 -5.08
C SER A 276 14.94 -0.88 -4.56
N SER A 277 15.79 -0.66 -3.57
CA SER A 277 16.16 0.66 -3.06
C SER A 277 14.98 1.53 -2.59
N GLY A 278 13.92 0.90 -2.10
CA GLY A 278 12.69 1.57 -1.64
C GLY A 278 12.79 2.12 -0.23
N ASN A 279 13.86 1.84 0.49
CA ASN A 279 14.11 2.42 1.80
C ASN A 279 13.02 2.08 2.84
N THR A 280 12.68 3.02 3.72
CA THR A 280 11.58 2.86 4.68
C THR A 280 10.24 2.76 3.95
N GLY A 281 9.35 1.88 4.41
CA GLY A 281 8.10 1.58 3.68
C GLY A 281 8.25 0.53 2.59
N GLU A 282 9.48 -0.01 2.37
CA GLU A 282 9.75 -1.20 1.56
C GLU A 282 10.31 -2.30 2.47
N ILE A 283 11.64 -2.36 2.68
CA ILE A 283 12.29 -3.39 3.48
C ILE A 283 12.89 -2.86 4.80
N ILE A 284 13.11 -1.54 4.91
CA ILE A 284 13.62 -0.95 6.14
C ILE A 284 12.46 -0.72 7.11
N PRO A 285 12.51 -1.32 8.31
CA PRO A 285 11.49 -1.14 9.32
C PRO A 285 11.40 0.32 9.82
N TRP A 286 10.19 0.77 10.11
CA TRP A 286 9.94 2.09 10.70
C TRP A 286 10.64 2.26 12.05
N ARG A 287 10.68 1.21 12.86
CA ARG A 287 11.27 1.22 14.22
C ARG A 287 12.76 1.46 14.27
N TYR A 288 13.49 1.13 13.22
CA TYR A 288 14.95 1.21 13.19
C TYR A 288 15.47 2.32 12.29
N ASN A 289 14.63 3.29 12.03
CA ASN A 289 14.97 4.45 11.25
C ASN A 289 15.69 5.48 12.12
N THR A 290 17.01 5.34 12.26
CA THR A 290 17.83 6.21 13.11
C THR A 290 18.75 7.17 12.36
N ASN A 291 18.82 7.07 11.02
CA ASN A 291 19.66 7.94 10.21
C ASN A 291 18.83 9.05 9.55
N PRO A 292 18.85 10.28 10.06
CA PRO A 292 18.04 11.37 9.52
C PRO A 292 18.46 11.84 8.13
N PHE A 293 19.63 11.41 7.63
CA PHE A 293 20.15 11.84 6.33
C PHE A 293 19.97 10.83 5.20
N ALA A 294 19.74 9.57 5.53
CA ALA A 294 19.72 8.50 4.53
C ALA A 294 18.37 7.78 4.43
N ILE A 295 17.42 8.05 5.31
CA ILE A 295 16.23 7.24 5.49
C ILE A 295 15.00 8.14 5.60
N GLU A 296 13.94 7.77 4.90
CA GLU A 296 12.64 8.44 4.93
C GLU A 296 11.94 8.13 6.25
N SER A 297 12.12 8.98 7.28
CA SER A 297 11.38 8.87 8.55
C SER A 297 9.92 9.27 8.35
N LEU A 298 9.04 8.92 9.31
CA LEU A 298 7.63 9.32 9.23
C LEU A 298 7.48 10.84 9.19
N GLU A 299 8.33 11.58 9.89
CA GLU A 299 8.34 13.04 9.89
C GLU A 299 8.75 13.60 8.53
N LEU A 300 9.77 13.04 7.89
CA LEU A 300 10.24 13.49 6.58
C LEU A 300 9.21 13.22 5.46
N LEU A 301 8.52 12.08 5.54
CA LEU A 301 7.53 11.68 4.54
C LEU A 301 6.33 12.63 4.51
N THR A 302 5.99 13.31 5.60
CA THR A 302 4.90 14.30 5.61
C THR A 302 5.19 15.52 4.74
N GLY A 303 6.45 15.79 4.41
CA GLY A 303 6.85 16.88 3.54
C GLY A 303 6.43 16.63 2.07
N ALA A 304 7.35 16.10 1.27
CA ALA A 304 7.14 15.96 -0.18
C ALA A 304 6.38 14.67 -0.58
N GLN A 305 6.30 13.68 0.30
CA GLN A 305 5.75 12.34 0.03
C GLN A 305 4.54 11.99 0.91
N SER A 306 3.86 12.96 1.48
CA SER A 306 2.74 12.71 2.39
C SER A 306 1.57 11.92 1.75
N HIS A 307 1.46 11.94 0.42
CA HIS A 307 0.45 11.22 -0.36
C HIS A 307 0.78 9.74 -0.61
N TRP A 308 2.03 9.30 -0.38
CA TRP A 308 2.42 7.92 -0.65
C TRP A 308 1.73 6.91 0.27
N PHE A 309 1.61 7.27 1.55
CA PHE A 309 1.00 6.44 2.58
C PHE A 309 -0.33 7.02 3.04
N HIS A 310 -1.09 6.19 3.75
CA HIS A 310 -2.31 6.69 4.38
C HIS A 310 -1.97 7.69 5.50
N PRO A 311 -2.70 8.80 5.63
CA PRO A 311 -2.43 9.82 6.65
C PRO A 311 -2.35 9.32 8.08
N ARG A 312 -3.04 8.23 8.44
CA ARG A 312 -2.97 7.60 9.78
C ARG A 312 -1.57 7.13 10.16
N LEU A 313 -0.71 6.79 9.17
CA LEU A 313 0.66 6.39 9.46
C LEU A 313 1.43 7.50 10.18
N HIS A 314 1.18 8.75 9.82
CA HIS A 314 1.87 9.90 10.40
C HIS A 314 1.54 10.13 11.87
N PHE A 315 0.43 9.59 12.38
CA PHE A 315 0.15 9.63 13.82
C PHE A 315 1.20 8.87 14.66
N PHE A 316 1.93 7.95 14.05
CA PHE A 316 2.97 7.17 14.75
C PHE A 316 4.36 7.81 14.72
N ALA A 317 4.53 9.00 14.15
CA ALA A 317 5.81 9.71 14.17
C ALA A 317 6.31 9.91 15.61
N GLY A 318 7.56 9.48 15.89
CA GLY A 318 8.13 9.43 17.23
C GLY A 318 7.50 8.38 18.18
N ARG A 319 6.61 7.53 17.65
CA ARG A 319 5.90 6.45 18.36
C ARG A 319 5.81 5.18 17.53
N GLU A 320 6.81 4.92 16.69
CA GLU A 320 6.86 3.77 15.77
C GLU A 320 6.73 2.44 16.51
N ASN A 321 7.18 2.41 17.78
CA ASN A 321 7.04 1.25 18.67
C ASN A 321 5.57 0.93 19.04
N ARG A 322 4.63 1.81 18.77
CA ARG A 322 3.18 1.59 18.95
C ARG A 322 2.49 1.10 17.68
N LEU A 323 3.15 1.17 16.52
CA LEU A 323 2.58 0.66 15.28
C LEU A 323 2.47 -0.88 15.38
N PRO A 324 1.28 -1.48 15.13
CA PRO A 324 1.09 -2.94 15.31
C PRO A 324 1.88 -3.80 14.32
N VAL A 325 2.24 -3.24 13.18
CA VAL A 325 2.93 -3.91 12.08
C VAL A 325 4.24 -3.18 11.73
N ASP A 326 5.09 -3.85 10.94
CA ASP A 326 6.25 -3.21 10.33
C ASP A 326 6.60 -3.92 9.01
N GLN A 327 7.51 -3.39 8.21
CA GLN A 327 7.73 -3.78 6.82
C GLN A 327 8.12 -5.26 6.63
N HIS A 328 8.89 -5.83 7.57
CA HIS A 328 9.23 -7.27 7.55
C HIS A 328 8.01 -8.19 7.55
N MET A 329 6.85 -7.72 8.03
CA MET A 329 5.61 -8.50 7.99
C MET A 329 5.04 -8.63 6.58
N LEU A 330 5.26 -7.65 5.71
CA LEU A 330 4.92 -7.75 4.28
C LEU A 330 5.81 -8.79 3.57
N LEU A 331 7.10 -8.88 3.96
CA LEU A 331 8.00 -9.90 3.43
C LEU A 331 7.61 -11.32 3.87
N ALA A 332 6.95 -11.46 5.02
CA ALA A 332 6.49 -12.74 5.53
C ALA A 332 5.19 -13.23 4.86
N MET A 333 4.43 -12.33 4.24
CA MET A 333 3.15 -12.68 3.59
C MET A 333 3.35 -13.34 2.24
#